data_efd74c35332979fe24087c70059515ab
#
_entry.id   efd74c35332979fe24087c70059515ab
#
_cell.length_a   1.000
_cell.length_b   1.000
_cell.length_c   1.000
_cell.angle_alpha   90.00
_cell.angle_beta   90.00
_cell.angle_gamma   90.00
#
_symmetry.space_group_name_H-M   'P 1'
#
loop_
_entity.id
_entity.type
_entity.pdbx_description
1 polymer ?
#
loop_
_entity_poly.entity_id
_entity_poly.type
_entity_poly.pdbx_seq_one_letter_code
_entity_poly.pdbx_strand_id
1 'polypeptide(L)'
;ELNVTSAVIDLGGDVGLLGAKPDGSDWRVAVKDPADPSKFLGVLTAADTFVVTSGIYERGFEENGVRCHHIIDPKTGKPAESGLVSVTVVCGDGAWADALSTACFVLGEAGSLALRDTLAAEKNLRIELILVTDDGHVRYTAGLAERFEPSEEGTYVYEAIIA
;
A
#
# COMPACT_ATOMS: atom_id res chain seq x y z
N GLU A 1 25.11 -9.60 18.66
CA GLU A 1 24.00 -9.72 17.68
C GLU A 1 22.87 -10.53 18.35
N LEU A 2 21.66 -9.99 18.28
CA LEU A 2 20.47 -10.70 18.73
C LEU A 2 20.03 -11.58 17.56
N ASN A 3 20.01 -12.90 17.71
CA ASN A 3 19.55 -13.84 16.69
C ASN A 3 18.02 -13.84 16.59
N VAL A 4 17.43 -12.69 16.23
CA VAL A 4 15.98 -12.57 16.03
C VAL A 4 15.66 -13.08 14.62
N THR A 5 14.82 -14.11 14.53
CA THR A 5 14.40 -14.75 13.27
C THR A 5 12.93 -14.52 12.94
N SER A 6 12.18 -13.93 13.85
CA SER A 6 10.74 -13.68 13.71
C SER A 6 10.38 -12.39 14.45
N ALA A 7 9.89 -11.39 13.73
CA ALA A 7 9.47 -10.11 14.31
C ALA A 7 8.50 -9.37 13.39
N VAL A 8 7.65 -8.55 14.01
CA VAL A 8 6.90 -7.48 13.33
C VAL A 8 7.37 -6.15 13.89
N ILE A 9 7.68 -5.22 13.02
CA ILE A 9 8.06 -3.85 13.35
C ILE A 9 7.03 -2.94 12.70
N ASP A 10 6.30 -2.17 13.51
CA ASP A 10 5.35 -1.16 13.03
C ASP A 10 5.89 0.22 13.40
N LEU A 11 6.14 1.04 12.40
CA LEU A 11 6.66 2.40 12.50
C LEU A 11 5.59 3.44 12.08
N GLY A 12 4.36 3.26 12.57
CA GLY A 12 3.27 4.19 12.30
C GLY A 12 2.56 3.94 10.97
N GLY A 13 2.46 2.68 10.58
CA GLY A 13 1.83 2.24 9.32
C GLY A 13 2.83 1.60 8.33
N ASP A 14 4.12 1.81 8.57
CA ASP A 14 5.20 1.11 7.85
C ASP A 14 5.51 -0.19 8.57
N VAL A 15 4.97 -1.28 8.09
CA VAL A 15 5.06 -2.60 8.74
C VAL A 15 6.16 -3.43 8.10
N GLY A 16 7.21 -3.72 8.88
CA GLY A 16 8.26 -4.66 8.51
C GLY A 16 8.01 -6.04 9.11
N LEU A 17 8.12 -7.08 8.30
CA LEU A 17 7.93 -8.48 8.69
C LEU A 17 9.25 -9.23 8.51
N LEU A 18 9.79 -9.76 9.61
CA LEU A 18 10.96 -10.61 9.60
C LEU A 18 10.55 -12.05 9.87
N GLY A 19 10.87 -12.95 8.94
CA GLY A 19 10.51 -14.36 9.01
C GLY A 19 9.00 -14.60 9.13
N ALA A 20 8.65 -15.86 9.36
CA ALA A 20 7.28 -16.26 9.70
C ALA A 20 7.05 -16.16 11.22
N LYS A 21 5.81 -16.36 11.65
CA LYS A 21 5.49 -16.49 13.08
C LYS A 21 6.18 -17.70 13.71
N PRO A 22 6.30 -17.75 15.05
CA PRO A 22 6.92 -18.88 15.73
C PRO A 22 6.24 -20.24 15.48
N ASP A 23 4.98 -20.25 15.08
CA ASP A 23 4.21 -21.45 14.72
C ASP A 23 4.42 -21.88 13.26
N GLY A 24 5.25 -21.15 12.51
CA GLY A 24 5.55 -21.40 11.10
C GLY A 24 4.55 -20.80 10.11
N SER A 25 3.46 -20.18 10.58
CA SER A 25 2.52 -19.49 9.70
C SER A 25 3.02 -18.08 9.33
N ASP A 26 2.58 -17.57 8.19
CA ASP A 26 2.86 -16.19 7.78
C ASP A 26 2.12 -15.17 8.65
N TRP A 27 2.62 -13.94 8.65
CA TRP A 27 1.99 -12.81 9.33
C TRP A 27 0.72 -12.38 8.58
N ARG A 28 -0.25 -11.90 9.33
CA ARG A 28 -1.49 -11.32 8.78
C ARG A 28 -1.49 -9.82 9.07
N VAL A 29 -1.42 -9.02 8.02
CA VAL A 29 -1.41 -7.56 8.08
C VAL A 29 -2.73 -7.02 7.56
N ALA A 30 -3.46 -6.30 8.40
CA ALA A 30 -4.69 -5.64 7.99
C ALA A 30 -4.37 -4.34 7.21
N VAL A 31 -4.96 -4.19 6.04
CA VAL A 31 -4.90 -2.97 5.24
C VAL A 31 -6.08 -2.08 5.64
N LYS A 32 -5.80 -0.90 6.19
CA LYS A 32 -6.83 0.02 6.70
C LYS A 32 -7.71 0.55 5.59
N ASP A 33 -8.99 0.77 5.94
CA ASP A 33 -9.93 1.48 5.08
C ASP A 33 -9.64 2.99 5.14
N PRO A 34 -9.35 3.65 4.00
CA PRO A 34 -9.09 5.09 3.96
C PRO A 34 -10.33 5.95 4.28
N ALA A 35 -11.53 5.42 4.13
CA ALA A 35 -12.77 6.13 4.46
C ALA A 35 -13.16 5.98 5.93
N ASP A 36 -12.81 4.84 6.55
CA ASP A 36 -13.09 4.56 7.96
C ASP A 36 -11.91 3.81 8.60
N PRO A 37 -10.95 4.52 9.23
CA PRO A 37 -9.76 3.89 9.84
C PRO A 37 -10.04 2.87 10.95
N SER A 38 -11.29 2.72 11.39
CA SER A 38 -11.71 1.66 12.32
C SER A 38 -11.98 0.32 11.62
N LYS A 39 -12.02 0.33 10.28
CA LYS A 39 -12.26 -0.82 9.42
C LYS A 39 -11.03 -1.19 8.59
N PHE A 40 -11.12 -2.34 7.93
CA PHE A 40 -10.09 -2.85 7.05
C PHE A 40 -10.65 -3.14 5.66
N LEU A 41 -9.85 -2.83 4.64
CA LEU A 41 -10.13 -3.23 3.25
C LEU A 41 -9.92 -4.73 3.05
N GLY A 42 -9.06 -5.33 3.84
CA GLY A 42 -8.73 -6.73 3.75
C GLY A 42 -7.50 -7.08 4.57
N VAL A 43 -7.09 -8.32 4.48
CA VAL A 43 -5.95 -8.86 5.23
C VAL A 43 -4.95 -9.46 4.26
N LEU A 44 -3.71 -8.98 4.32
CA LEU A 44 -2.58 -9.50 3.57
C LEU A 44 -1.83 -10.54 4.42
N THR A 45 -1.60 -11.73 3.85
CA THR A 45 -0.73 -12.76 4.43
C THR A 45 0.66 -12.64 3.81
N ALA A 46 1.69 -12.43 4.65
CA ALA A 46 3.05 -12.19 4.17
C ALA A 46 4.13 -12.54 5.22
N ALA A 47 5.36 -12.75 4.75
CA ALA A 47 6.58 -12.92 5.54
C ALA A 47 7.77 -12.29 4.79
N ASP A 48 8.84 -11.97 5.52
CA ASP A 48 10.09 -11.40 4.98
C ASP A 48 9.88 -10.25 3.98
N THR A 49 9.01 -9.29 4.34
CA THR A 49 8.65 -8.17 3.47
C THR A 49 8.23 -6.96 4.28
N PHE A 50 8.11 -5.83 3.60
CA PHE A 50 7.54 -4.60 4.13
C PHE A 50 6.19 -4.35 3.47
N VAL A 51 5.24 -3.86 4.26
CA VAL A 51 3.90 -3.43 3.83
C VAL A 51 3.75 -1.98 4.26
N VAL A 52 3.79 -1.07 3.31
CA VAL A 52 3.80 0.38 3.58
C VAL A 52 2.66 1.04 2.84
N THR A 53 1.93 1.89 3.53
CA THR A 53 0.75 2.55 2.98
C THR A 53 0.88 4.06 3.05
N SER A 54 0.66 4.73 1.92
CA SER A 54 0.43 6.17 1.83
C SER A 54 -1.03 6.47 1.51
N GLY A 55 -1.65 7.39 2.25
CA GLY A 55 -3.06 7.72 2.05
C GLY A 55 -3.42 9.13 2.51
N ILE A 56 -4.51 9.66 1.94
CA ILE A 56 -4.99 11.03 2.22
C ILE A 56 -5.54 11.20 3.63
N TYR A 57 -5.85 10.11 4.32
CA TYR A 57 -6.47 10.12 5.65
C TYR A 57 -5.45 10.29 6.79
N GLU A 58 -4.17 10.05 6.54
CA GLU A 58 -3.15 10.05 7.59
C GLU A 58 -2.85 11.46 8.11
N ARG A 59 -2.65 12.40 7.19
CA ARG A 59 -2.34 13.80 7.51
C ARG A 59 -3.02 14.72 6.52
N GLY A 60 -3.85 15.63 7.01
CA GLY A 60 -4.52 16.61 6.18
C GLY A 60 -5.46 17.51 6.98
N PHE A 61 -5.92 18.55 6.35
CA PHE A 61 -6.92 19.48 6.86
C PHE A 61 -7.93 19.77 5.77
N GLU A 62 -9.06 20.32 6.15
CA GLU A 62 -10.09 20.78 5.22
C GLU A 62 -10.08 22.31 5.17
N GLU A 63 -9.99 22.86 3.96
CA GLU A 63 -10.07 24.31 3.73
C GLU A 63 -11.09 24.59 2.63
N ASN A 64 -12.11 25.40 2.94
CA ASN A 64 -13.19 25.75 2.01
C ASN A 64 -13.89 24.54 1.35
N GLY A 65 -14.05 23.44 2.08
CA GLY A 65 -14.66 22.20 1.58
C GLY A 65 -13.72 21.36 0.69
N VAL A 66 -12.44 21.73 0.60
CA VAL A 66 -11.42 20.97 -0.12
C VAL A 66 -10.49 20.29 0.89
N ARG A 67 -10.30 18.99 0.74
CA ARG A 67 -9.36 18.24 1.57
C ARG A 67 -7.93 18.46 1.07
N CYS A 68 -7.11 19.09 1.89
CA CYS A 68 -5.68 19.30 1.65
C CYS A 68 -4.89 18.24 2.41
N HIS A 69 -4.33 17.27 1.70
CA HIS A 69 -3.48 16.24 2.28
C HIS A 69 -1.99 16.54 2.03
N HIS A 70 -1.11 15.84 2.74
CA HIS A 70 0.33 16.09 2.77
C HIS A 70 1.11 15.57 1.54
N ILE A 71 0.50 14.72 0.71
CA ILE A 71 1.15 14.16 -0.47
C ILE A 71 1.07 15.19 -1.60
N ILE A 72 2.20 15.81 -1.92
CA ILE A 72 2.29 16.91 -2.87
C ILE A 72 2.79 16.42 -4.22
N ASP A 73 2.11 16.81 -5.30
CA ASP A 73 2.62 16.64 -6.66
C ASP A 73 3.77 17.62 -6.90
N PRO A 74 5.00 17.14 -7.15
CA PRO A 74 6.16 18.02 -7.36
C PRO A 74 6.08 18.89 -8.61
N LYS A 75 5.20 18.57 -9.57
CA LYS A 75 5.00 19.36 -10.78
C LYS A 75 4.13 20.59 -10.53
N THR A 76 3.14 20.46 -9.65
CA THR A 76 2.16 21.53 -9.40
C THR A 76 2.39 22.23 -8.08
N GLY A 77 3.10 21.62 -7.12
CA GLY A 77 3.27 22.11 -5.75
C GLY A 77 1.98 22.08 -4.94
N LYS A 78 0.96 21.35 -5.38
CA LYS A 78 -0.35 21.17 -4.73
C LYS A 78 -0.55 19.73 -4.30
N PRO A 79 -1.54 19.45 -3.42
CA PRO A 79 -1.95 18.07 -3.15
C PRO A 79 -2.19 17.29 -4.44
N ALA A 80 -1.71 16.05 -4.52
CA ALA A 80 -1.83 15.23 -5.71
C ALA A 80 -3.28 14.82 -5.95
N GLU A 81 -3.76 15.02 -7.16
CA GLU A 81 -5.11 14.64 -7.62
C GLU A 81 -4.98 13.50 -8.64
N SER A 82 -4.60 12.31 -8.19
CA SER A 82 -4.28 11.16 -9.05
C SER A 82 -5.45 10.17 -9.24
N GLY A 83 -6.59 10.43 -8.59
CA GLY A 83 -7.71 9.50 -8.52
C GLY A 83 -7.51 8.37 -7.49
N LEU A 84 -6.37 8.39 -6.75
CA LEU A 84 -6.10 7.45 -5.67
C LEU A 84 -6.32 8.11 -4.31
N VAL A 85 -6.88 7.35 -3.35
CA VAL A 85 -7.05 7.76 -1.96
C VAL A 85 -6.10 7.03 -1.02
N SER A 86 -5.61 5.86 -1.42
CA SER A 86 -4.62 5.08 -0.68
C SER A 86 -3.81 4.19 -1.63
N VAL A 87 -2.54 3.99 -1.31
CA VAL A 87 -1.62 3.07 -2.00
C VAL A 87 -0.85 2.28 -0.96
N THR A 88 -0.97 0.96 -1.01
CA THR A 88 -0.14 0.05 -0.23
C THR A 88 0.88 -0.62 -1.16
N VAL A 89 2.15 -0.54 -0.79
CA VAL A 89 3.26 -1.21 -1.47
C VAL A 89 3.74 -2.37 -0.61
N VAL A 90 3.88 -3.53 -1.24
CA VAL A 90 4.50 -4.73 -0.65
C VAL A 90 5.84 -4.94 -1.36
N CYS A 91 6.93 -4.86 -0.59
CA CYS A 91 8.29 -4.88 -1.14
C CYS A 91 9.26 -5.50 -0.14
N GLY A 92 10.29 -6.20 -0.63
CA GLY A 92 11.33 -6.79 0.21
C GLY A 92 12.30 -5.77 0.85
N ASP A 93 12.20 -4.49 0.50
CA ASP A 93 13.02 -3.39 1.02
C ASP A 93 12.11 -2.26 1.52
N GLY A 94 12.23 -1.91 2.81
CA GLY A 94 11.36 -0.93 3.47
C GLY A 94 11.56 0.50 2.96
N ALA A 95 12.80 0.89 2.62
CA ALA A 95 13.06 2.23 2.11
C ALA A 95 12.45 2.42 0.71
N TRP A 96 12.51 1.37 -0.12
CA TRP A 96 11.81 1.37 -1.40
C TRP A 96 10.30 1.36 -1.21
N ALA A 97 9.77 0.55 -0.28
CA ALA A 97 8.33 0.48 -0.03
C ALA A 97 7.76 1.85 0.36
N ASP A 98 8.43 2.58 1.28
CA ASP A 98 8.04 3.92 1.73
C ASP A 98 8.10 4.93 0.58
N ALA A 99 9.22 5.05 -0.11
CA ALA A 99 9.36 5.97 -1.24
C ALA A 99 8.36 5.69 -2.37
N LEU A 100 8.12 4.40 -2.67
CA LEU A 100 7.24 4.00 -3.76
C LEU A 100 5.75 4.15 -3.42
N SER A 101 5.34 4.00 -2.17
CA SER A 101 3.94 4.22 -1.77
C SER A 101 3.51 5.65 -2.08
N THR A 102 4.36 6.63 -1.77
CA THR A 102 4.14 8.04 -2.09
C THR A 102 4.26 8.33 -3.59
N ALA A 103 5.28 7.78 -4.26
CA ALA A 103 5.47 8.00 -5.70
C ALA A 103 4.30 7.42 -6.52
N CYS A 104 3.86 6.21 -6.21
CA CYS A 104 2.70 5.59 -6.86
C CYS A 104 1.41 6.39 -6.62
N PHE A 105 1.23 6.92 -5.41
CA PHE A 105 0.10 7.78 -5.13
C PHE A 105 0.06 9.00 -6.07
N VAL A 106 1.20 9.68 -6.28
CA VAL A 106 1.30 10.85 -7.18
C VAL A 106 1.11 10.47 -8.64
N LEU A 107 1.63 9.31 -9.05
CA LEU A 107 1.57 8.84 -10.45
C LEU A 107 0.19 8.34 -10.87
N GLY A 108 -0.68 8.00 -9.92
CA GLY A 108 -1.94 7.35 -10.20
C GLY A 108 -1.78 5.88 -10.62
N GLU A 109 -2.88 5.20 -10.90
CA GLU A 109 -2.88 3.77 -11.20
C GLU A 109 -1.98 3.41 -12.39
N ALA A 110 -2.21 4.00 -13.55
CA ALA A 110 -1.46 3.66 -14.77
C ALA A 110 0.05 3.93 -14.59
N GLY A 111 0.41 5.05 -13.95
CA GLY A 111 1.80 5.39 -13.66
C GLY A 111 2.45 4.45 -12.65
N SER A 112 1.69 3.98 -11.66
CA SER A 112 2.14 3.00 -10.66
C SER A 112 2.47 1.65 -11.29
N LEU A 113 1.63 1.17 -12.19
CA LEU A 113 1.86 -0.10 -12.91
C LEU A 113 3.06 0.01 -13.84
N ALA A 114 3.20 1.10 -14.59
CA ALA A 114 4.37 1.34 -15.45
C ALA A 114 5.67 1.43 -14.64
N LEU A 115 5.64 2.08 -13.46
CA LEU A 115 6.78 2.16 -12.56
C LEU A 115 7.15 0.76 -12.01
N ARG A 116 6.17 -0.03 -11.57
CA ARG A 116 6.37 -1.41 -11.13
C ARG A 116 7.11 -2.24 -12.16
N ASP A 117 6.63 -2.19 -13.41
CA ASP A 117 7.21 -2.98 -14.51
C ASP A 117 8.63 -2.51 -14.85
N THR A 118 8.88 -1.21 -14.83
CA THR A 118 10.21 -0.63 -15.02
C THR A 118 11.18 -1.07 -13.93
N LEU A 119 10.76 -1.04 -12.66
CA LEU A 119 11.60 -1.45 -11.54
C LEU A 119 11.92 -2.94 -11.60
N ALA A 120 10.96 -3.77 -11.99
CA ALA A 120 11.17 -5.20 -12.17
C ALA A 120 12.20 -5.48 -13.30
N ALA A 121 12.08 -4.77 -14.43
CA ALA A 121 12.94 -4.97 -15.59
C ALA A 121 14.36 -4.41 -15.39
N GLU A 122 14.50 -3.20 -14.85
CA GLU A 122 15.78 -2.48 -14.81
C GLU A 122 16.54 -2.67 -13.49
N LYS A 123 15.83 -2.89 -12.39
CA LYS A 123 16.44 -2.98 -11.05
C LYS A 123 16.29 -4.36 -10.41
N ASN A 124 15.60 -5.30 -11.06
CA ASN A 124 15.20 -6.57 -10.46
C ASN A 124 14.48 -6.39 -9.11
N LEU A 125 13.81 -5.24 -8.94
CA LEU A 125 13.04 -4.90 -7.76
C LEU A 125 11.56 -5.23 -8.03
N ARG A 126 11.05 -6.23 -7.32
CA ARG A 126 9.64 -6.62 -7.42
C ARG A 126 8.85 -5.96 -6.32
N ILE A 127 7.77 -5.32 -6.71
CA ILE A 127 6.78 -4.74 -5.80
C ILE A 127 5.39 -5.22 -6.18
N GLU A 128 4.55 -5.37 -5.18
CA GLU A 128 3.12 -5.58 -5.35
C GLU A 128 2.36 -4.38 -4.80
N LEU A 129 1.20 -4.11 -5.37
CA LEU A 129 0.42 -2.91 -5.09
C LEU A 129 -1.01 -3.26 -4.69
N ILE A 130 -1.56 -2.51 -3.71
CA ILE A 130 -2.99 -2.38 -3.47
C ILE A 130 -3.31 -0.90 -3.64
N LEU A 131 -4.16 -0.58 -4.62
CA LEU A 131 -4.55 0.76 -5.00
C LEU A 131 -6.03 0.97 -4.65
N VAL A 132 -6.33 2.02 -3.92
CA VAL A 132 -7.70 2.40 -3.59
C VAL A 132 -8.04 3.67 -4.33
N THR A 133 -9.08 3.63 -5.14
CA THR A 133 -9.51 4.77 -5.96
C THR A 133 -10.61 5.58 -5.26
N ASP A 134 -10.78 6.82 -5.67
CA ASP A 134 -11.79 7.74 -5.16
C ASP A 134 -13.22 7.36 -5.57
N ASP A 135 -13.36 6.52 -6.60
CA ASP A 135 -14.64 5.96 -7.06
C ASP A 135 -14.99 4.61 -6.39
N GLY A 136 -14.22 4.18 -5.38
CA GLY A 136 -14.56 3.04 -4.54
C GLY A 136 -14.08 1.68 -5.06
N HIS A 137 -13.04 1.63 -5.90
CA HIS A 137 -12.40 0.37 -6.28
C HIS A 137 -11.15 0.10 -5.44
N VAL A 138 -10.93 -1.17 -5.12
CA VAL A 138 -9.70 -1.70 -4.54
C VAL A 138 -9.06 -2.61 -5.58
N ARG A 139 -7.99 -2.15 -6.19
CA ARG A 139 -7.26 -2.87 -7.23
C ARG A 139 -5.93 -3.37 -6.71
N TYR A 140 -5.65 -4.64 -6.89
CA TYR A 140 -4.42 -5.23 -6.41
C TYR A 140 -3.72 -6.06 -7.49
N THR A 141 -2.40 -6.04 -7.48
CA THR A 141 -1.60 -6.76 -8.46
C THR A 141 -1.69 -8.28 -8.31
N ALA A 142 -1.55 -9.00 -9.40
CA ALA A 142 -1.76 -10.45 -9.47
C ALA A 142 -0.94 -11.27 -8.45
N GLY A 143 0.25 -10.79 -8.09
CA GLY A 143 1.08 -11.42 -7.06
C GLY A 143 0.48 -11.42 -5.65
N LEU A 144 -0.59 -10.65 -5.43
CA LEU A 144 -1.35 -10.64 -4.17
C LEU A 144 -2.63 -11.50 -4.20
N ALA A 145 -3.04 -12.02 -5.36
CA ALA A 145 -4.35 -12.66 -5.52
C ALA A 145 -4.61 -13.82 -4.54
N GLU A 146 -3.57 -14.58 -4.18
CA GLU A 146 -3.68 -15.69 -3.22
C GLU A 146 -3.33 -15.30 -1.78
N ARG A 147 -2.87 -14.06 -1.56
CA ARG A 147 -2.37 -13.58 -0.27
C ARG A 147 -3.18 -12.43 0.32
N PHE A 148 -3.98 -11.76 -0.49
CA PHE A 148 -4.86 -10.68 -0.05
C PHE A 148 -6.29 -11.20 0.00
N GLU A 149 -6.86 -11.24 1.21
CA GLU A 149 -8.24 -11.60 1.48
C GLU A 149 -9.05 -10.29 1.59
N PRO A 150 -9.86 -9.91 0.57
CA PRO A 150 -10.75 -8.76 0.65
C PRO A 150 -11.70 -8.83 1.84
N SER A 151 -12.03 -7.68 2.42
CA SER A 151 -13.06 -7.60 3.44
C SER A 151 -14.44 -7.77 2.81
N GLU A 152 -15.32 -8.50 3.48
CA GLU A 152 -16.73 -8.57 3.12
C GLU A 152 -17.53 -7.36 3.65
N GLU A 153 -16.89 -6.55 4.51
CA GLU A 153 -17.49 -5.34 5.10
C GLU A 153 -17.16 -4.13 4.23
N GLY A 154 -18.16 -3.53 3.61
CA GLY A 154 -17.98 -2.28 2.87
C GLY A 154 -18.62 -2.31 1.49
N THR A 155 -18.42 -1.21 0.75
CA THR A 155 -19.01 -0.97 -0.57
C THR A 155 -17.98 -0.99 -1.70
N TYR A 156 -16.74 -1.41 -1.42
CA TYR A 156 -15.67 -1.41 -2.39
C TYR A 156 -15.85 -2.55 -3.42
N VAL A 157 -15.46 -2.25 -4.64
CA VAL A 157 -15.33 -3.25 -5.72
C VAL A 157 -13.88 -3.71 -5.77
N TYR A 158 -13.65 -5.01 -5.60
CA TYR A 158 -12.30 -5.59 -5.58
C TYR A 158 -11.95 -6.21 -6.92
N GLU A 159 -10.79 -5.83 -7.47
CA GLU A 159 -10.33 -6.26 -8.78
C GLU A 159 -8.85 -6.65 -8.75
N ALA A 160 -8.53 -7.88 -9.17
CA ALA A 160 -7.15 -8.28 -9.43
C ALA A 160 -6.70 -7.72 -10.78
N ILE A 161 -5.58 -6.98 -10.79
CA ILE A 161 -4.95 -6.48 -12.02
C ILE A 161 -4.15 -7.64 -12.63
N ILE A 162 -4.67 -8.21 -13.69
CA ILE A 162 -3.99 -9.23 -14.49
C ILE A 162 -3.17 -8.46 -15.53
N ALA A 163 -1.84 -8.40 -15.33
CA ALA A 163 -0.90 -7.83 -16.29
C ALA A 163 -0.46 -8.87 -17.30
#